data_315db29bbb4024b7e64eb409eda580a3
#
_entry.id   315db29bbb4024b7e64eb409eda580a3
#
_cell.length_a   1.000
_cell.length_b   1.000
_cell.length_c   1.000
_cell.angle_alpha   90.00
_cell.angle_beta   90.00
_cell.angle_gamma   90.00
#
_symmetry.space_group_name_H-M   'P 1'
#
loop_
_entity.id
_entity.type
_entity.pdbx_description
1 polymer ?
#
loop_
_entity_poly.entity_id
_entity_poly.type
_entity_poly.pdbx_seq_one_letter_code
_entity_poly.pdbx_strand_id
1 'polypeptide(L)'
;MRSKKKRLDPIVKMGIGILFGGFCLIAFGMFLSRPDRTIPPYSIGAQEGTLVAVHLPSWTSDPEIESLIKRFGAVGQATRDFGPMKIQPTTPKDPRGRYHTLQVLIFSDPAWADPDTLHRYVVNESKPSSEDTFRKEFEAAVRAGYRADETGQVGWIGPWNRKQSKDRTLTMQWVFQETWDGAVP
;
A
#
# COMPACT_ATOMS: atom_id res chain seq x y z
N MET A 1 43.94 40.30 -33.02
CA MET A 1 44.54 39.09 -32.39
C MET A 1 43.61 37.92 -32.48
N ARG A 2 43.84 36.91 -33.33
CA ARG A 2 43.01 35.67 -33.40
C ARG A 2 43.55 34.69 -32.37
N SER A 3 42.79 34.43 -31.30
CA SER A 3 43.08 33.40 -30.30
C SER A 3 43.03 32.02 -30.98
N LYS A 4 44.19 31.33 -31.06
CA LYS A 4 44.29 29.95 -31.52
C LYS A 4 43.57 29.06 -30.51
N LYS A 5 42.37 28.53 -30.84
CA LYS A 5 41.71 27.51 -30.03
C LYS A 5 42.63 26.28 -29.89
N LYS A 6 43.21 26.08 -28.71
CA LYS A 6 43.96 24.86 -28.35
C LYS A 6 43.04 23.66 -28.55
N ARG A 7 43.40 22.76 -29.50
CA ARG A 7 42.69 21.48 -29.68
C ARG A 7 42.96 20.61 -28.44
N LEU A 8 41.94 20.20 -27.74
CA LEU A 8 42.04 19.26 -26.65
C LEU A 8 42.66 17.95 -27.13
N ASP A 9 43.57 17.39 -26.34
CA ASP A 9 44.21 16.10 -26.53
C ASP A 9 43.16 14.98 -26.69
N PRO A 10 43.33 14.04 -27.63
CA PRO A 10 42.40 12.91 -27.80
C PRO A 10 42.16 12.12 -26.51
N ILE A 11 43.17 11.95 -25.66
CA ILE A 11 43.08 11.25 -24.37
C ILE A 11 42.12 11.98 -23.42
N VAL A 12 42.21 13.31 -23.37
CA VAL A 12 41.30 14.13 -22.53
C VAL A 12 39.85 14.06 -23.01
N LYS A 13 39.63 14.02 -24.35
CA LYS A 13 38.29 13.86 -24.91
C LYS A 13 37.68 12.52 -24.55
N MET A 14 38.50 11.46 -24.61
CA MET A 14 38.06 10.11 -24.27
C MET A 14 37.72 10.00 -22.78
N GLY A 15 38.55 10.59 -21.89
CA GLY A 15 38.29 10.65 -20.46
C GLY A 15 36.99 11.40 -20.11
N ILE A 16 36.73 12.54 -20.75
CA ILE A 16 35.50 13.31 -20.58
C ILE A 16 34.30 12.50 -21.08
N GLY A 17 34.44 11.78 -22.20
CA GLY A 17 33.35 10.91 -22.74
C GLY A 17 32.96 9.78 -21.78
N ILE A 18 33.96 9.12 -21.18
CA ILE A 18 33.74 8.05 -20.20
C ILE A 18 33.06 8.60 -18.95
N LEU A 19 33.53 9.74 -18.44
CA LEU A 19 32.97 10.39 -17.25
C LEU A 19 31.53 10.83 -17.48
N PHE A 20 31.24 11.44 -18.62
CA PHE A 20 29.87 11.85 -18.99
C PHE A 20 28.95 10.65 -19.20
N GLY A 21 29.42 9.60 -19.88
CA GLY A 21 28.66 8.36 -20.07
C GLY A 21 28.33 7.68 -18.74
N GLY A 22 29.29 7.59 -17.82
CA GLY A 22 29.07 7.06 -16.47
C GLY A 22 28.04 7.88 -15.69
N PHE A 23 28.13 9.19 -15.73
CA PHE A 23 27.16 10.08 -15.08
C PHE A 23 25.75 9.92 -15.66
N CYS A 24 25.61 9.80 -16.99
CA CYS A 24 24.33 9.57 -17.64
C CYS A 24 23.71 8.22 -17.22
N LEU A 25 24.49 7.15 -17.10
CA LEU A 25 24.02 5.85 -16.64
C LEU A 25 23.51 5.90 -15.19
N ILE A 26 24.24 6.58 -14.31
CA ILE A 26 23.83 6.77 -12.91
C ILE A 26 22.55 7.59 -12.86
N ALA A 27 22.46 8.70 -13.57
CA ALA A 27 21.27 9.55 -13.62
C ALA A 27 20.05 8.80 -14.18
N PHE A 28 20.25 7.99 -15.20
CA PHE A 28 19.21 7.15 -15.79
C PHE A 28 18.74 6.05 -14.81
N GLY A 29 19.69 5.40 -14.12
CA GLY A 29 19.37 4.43 -13.05
C GLY A 29 18.56 5.06 -11.92
N MET A 30 18.95 6.26 -11.47
CA MET A 30 18.21 7.02 -10.46
C MET A 30 16.82 7.44 -10.95
N PHE A 31 16.67 7.76 -12.22
CA PHE A 31 15.37 8.10 -12.81
C PHE A 31 14.43 6.88 -12.85
N LEU A 32 14.93 5.71 -13.24
CA LEU A 32 14.16 4.47 -13.26
C LEU A 32 13.82 3.96 -11.85
N SER A 33 14.65 4.29 -10.86
CA SER A 33 14.45 3.89 -9.45
C SER A 33 13.56 4.88 -8.67
N ARG A 34 13.02 5.91 -9.33
CA ARG A 34 12.13 6.83 -8.62
C ARG A 34 10.89 6.10 -8.12
N PRO A 35 10.60 6.18 -6.82
CA PRO A 35 9.37 5.60 -6.28
C PRO A 35 8.16 6.24 -6.95
N ASP A 36 7.12 5.44 -7.15
CA ASP A 36 5.84 5.91 -7.67
C ASP A 36 5.28 6.96 -6.69
N ARG A 37 5.31 8.22 -7.10
CA ARG A 37 4.82 9.35 -6.29
C ARG A 37 3.31 9.54 -6.37
N THR A 38 2.63 8.69 -7.10
CA THR A 38 1.16 8.73 -7.22
C THR A 38 0.49 8.18 -5.96
N ILE A 39 1.21 7.43 -5.14
CA ILE A 39 0.74 6.89 -3.87
C ILE A 39 1.58 7.42 -2.70
N PRO A 40 0.98 7.64 -1.52
CA PRO A 40 1.71 8.07 -0.35
C PRO A 40 2.70 6.99 0.12
N PRO A 41 3.77 7.37 0.84
CA PRO A 41 4.64 6.40 1.47
C PRO A 41 3.87 5.62 2.54
N TYR A 42 3.98 4.31 2.51
CA TYR A 42 3.37 3.43 3.49
C TYR A 42 4.31 2.30 3.90
N SER A 43 4.04 1.70 5.04
CA SER A 43 4.72 0.50 5.51
C SER A 43 3.71 -0.56 5.93
N ILE A 44 4.05 -1.83 5.67
CA ILE A 44 3.33 -2.95 6.27
C ILE A 44 3.84 -3.07 7.70
N GLY A 45 2.96 -2.86 8.67
CA GLY A 45 3.27 -3.00 10.08
C GLY A 45 3.17 -4.45 10.53
N ALA A 46 2.06 -5.10 10.19
CA ALA A 46 1.82 -6.50 10.52
C ALA A 46 0.96 -7.19 9.45
N GLN A 47 1.07 -8.51 9.41
CA GLN A 47 0.19 -9.36 8.61
C GLN A 47 -0.09 -10.66 9.36
N GLU A 48 -1.36 -11.02 9.51
CA GLU A 48 -1.80 -12.26 10.11
C GLU A 48 -2.89 -12.90 9.26
N GLY A 49 -2.56 -14.02 8.61
CA GLY A 49 -3.43 -14.67 7.64
C GLY A 49 -3.81 -13.72 6.50
N THR A 50 -5.10 -13.46 6.35
CA THR A 50 -5.66 -12.59 5.31
C THR A 50 -5.74 -11.11 5.72
N LEU A 51 -5.44 -10.81 6.98
CA LEU A 51 -5.52 -9.46 7.54
C LEU A 51 -4.14 -8.79 7.52
N VAL A 52 -4.09 -7.58 6.97
CA VAL A 52 -2.87 -6.78 6.85
C VAL A 52 -3.09 -5.42 7.49
N ALA A 53 -2.23 -5.05 8.42
CA ALA A 53 -2.19 -3.73 9.02
C ALA A 53 -1.12 -2.87 8.34
N VAL A 54 -1.54 -1.75 7.80
CA VAL A 54 -0.70 -0.78 7.07
C VAL A 54 -0.61 0.50 7.87
N HIS A 55 0.60 1.01 8.03
CA HIS A 55 0.83 2.32 8.61
C HIS A 55 1.07 3.36 7.54
N LEU A 56 0.38 4.50 7.65
CA LEU A 56 0.61 5.73 6.90
C LEU A 56 1.03 6.85 7.84
N PRO A 57 1.92 7.76 7.41
CA PRO A 57 2.21 8.96 8.17
C PRO A 57 0.94 9.75 8.50
N SER A 58 0.87 10.34 9.70
CA SER A 58 -0.30 11.07 10.19
C SER A 58 -0.67 12.30 9.32
N TRP A 59 0.31 12.86 8.62
CA TRP A 59 0.14 14.00 7.71
C TRP A 59 -0.43 13.62 6.32
N THR A 60 -0.59 12.32 6.01
CA THR A 60 -1.14 11.86 4.73
C THR A 60 -2.58 12.35 4.58
N SER A 61 -2.89 13.01 3.50
CA SER A 61 -4.23 13.55 3.20
C SER A 61 -5.19 12.47 2.71
N ASP A 62 -6.49 12.71 2.83
CA ASP A 62 -7.52 11.76 2.37
C ASP A 62 -7.46 11.48 0.85
N PRO A 63 -7.18 12.46 -0.06
CA PRO A 63 -6.96 12.17 -1.47
C PRO A 63 -5.77 11.25 -1.74
N GLU A 64 -4.69 11.35 -0.94
CA GLU A 64 -3.54 10.45 -1.07
C GLU A 64 -3.89 9.03 -0.60
N ILE A 65 -4.67 8.92 0.49
CA ILE A 65 -5.20 7.63 0.96
C ILE A 65 -6.11 7.01 -0.09
N GLU A 66 -6.99 7.80 -0.69
CA GLU A 66 -7.86 7.37 -1.78
C GLU A 66 -7.06 6.82 -2.97
N SER A 67 -5.96 7.49 -3.33
CA SER A 67 -5.05 7.05 -4.39
C SER A 67 -4.41 5.69 -4.07
N LEU A 68 -4.01 5.47 -2.81
CA LEU A 68 -3.50 4.19 -2.35
C LEU A 68 -4.56 3.08 -2.42
N ILE A 69 -5.79 3.36 -1.95
CA ILE A 69 -6.90 2.40 -2.00
C ILE A 69 -7.25 2.04 -3.45
N LYS A 70 -7.31 3.02 -4.35
CA LYS A 70 -7.50 2.78 -5.79
C LYS A 70 -6.39 1.94 -6.39
N ARG A 71 -5.15 2.10 -5.90
CA ARG A 71 -4.03 1.26 -6.32
C ARG A 71 -4.22 -0.19 -5.88
N PHE A 72 -4.69 -0.43 -4.64
CA PHE A 72 -5.06 -1.77 -4.20
C PHE A 72 -6.15 -2.37 -5.10
N GLY A 73 -7.20 -1.60 -5.40
CA GLY A 73 -8.27 -2.01 -6.30
C GLY A 73 -7.76 -2.38 -7.69
N ALA A 74 -6.92 -1.54 -8.29
CA ALA A 74 -6.36 -1.80 -9.61
C ALA A 74 -5.50 -3.07 -9.65
N VAL A 75 -4.69 -3.32 -8.61
CA VAL A 75 -3.90 -4.56 -8.48
C VAL A 75 -4.83 -5.76 -8.29
N GLY A 76 -5.86 -5.63 -7.46
CA GLY A 76 -6.87 -6.68 -7.25
C GLY A 76 -7.56 -7.07 -8.54
N GLN A 77 -7.95 -6.09 -9.35
CA GLN A 77 -8.62 -6.30 -10.63
C GLN A 77 -7.70 -6.93 -11.69
N ALA A 78 -6.45 -6.47 -11.77
CA ALA A 78 -5.53 -6.87 -12.82
C ALA A 78 -4.92 -8.27 -12.60
N THR A 79 -4.46 -8.55 -11.39
CA THR A 79 -3.63 -9.75 -11.16
C THR A 79 -3.98 -10.50 -9.88
N ARG A 80 -4.59 -9.85 -8.89
CA ARG A 80 -4.72 -10.33 -7.49
C ARG A 80 -3.37 -10.71 -6.86
N ASP A 81 -2.27 -10.19 -7.39
CA ASP A 81 -0.94 -10.34 -6.80
C ASP A 81 -0.54 -9.05 -6.10
N PHE A 82 -0.59 -9.06 -4.78
CA PHE A 82 -0.23 -7.92 -3.94
C PHE A 82 1.25 -7.95 -3.48
N GLY A 83 2.05 -8.88 -3.98
CA GLY A 83 3.50 -8.93 -3.72
C GLY A 83 4.22 -7.61 -4.06
N PRO A 84 3.93 -6.95 -5.20
CA PRO A 84 4.48 -5.63 -5.52
C PRO A 84 4.11 -4.55 -4.51
N MET A 85 3.04 -4.73 -3.75
CA MET A 85 2.62 -3.87 -2.65
C MET A 85 3.17 -4.31 -1.28
N LYS A 86 4.18 -5.19 -1.26
CA LYS A 86 4.86 -5.71 -0.06
C LYS A 86 3.98 -6.56 0.86
N ILE A 87 2.88 -7.09 0.37
CA ILE A 87 2.01 -8.00 1.12
C ILE A 87 2.42 -9.43 0.80
N GLN A 88 2.52 -10.26 1.84
CA GLN A 88 2.85 -11.67 1.68
C GLN A 88 1.62 -12.47 1.20
N PRO A 89 1.80 -13.57 0.43
CA PRO A 89 0.71 -14.43 0.02
C PRO A 89 -0.10 -14.95 1.21
N THR A 90 -1.42 -14.80 1.13
CA THR A 90 -2.35 -15.23 2.20
C THR A 90 -2.78 -16.69 2.05
N THR A 91 -2.52 -17.28 0.90
CA THR A 91 -2.78 -18.70 0.59
C THR A 91 -1.46 -19.41 0.26
N PRO A 92 -0.77 -19.97 1.28
CA PRO A 92 0.57 -20.56 1.08
C PRO A 92 0.63 -21.75 0.11
N LYS A 93 -0.52 -22.33 -0.25
CA LYS A 93 -0.61 -23.48 -1.17
C LYS A 93 -1.04 -23.11 -2.58
N ASP A 94 -1.32 -21.84 -2.88
CA ASP A 94 -1.63 -21.43 -4.23
C ASP A 94 -0.32 -21.30 -5.04
N PRO A 95 -0.09 -22.17 -6.04
CA PRO A 95 1.13 -22.12 -6.84
C PRO A 95 1.26 -20.84 -7.67
N ARG A 96 0.19 -20.04 -7.76
CA ARG A 96 0.17 -18.78 -8.51
C ARG A 96 0.39 -17.56 -7.59
N GLY A 97 0.52 -17.74 -6.27
CA GLY A 97 0.66 -16.65 -5.31
C GLY A 97 -0.56 -15.72 -5.24
N ARG A 98 -1.73 -16.17 -5.70
CA ARG A 98 -2.94 -15.34 -5.73
C ARG A 98 -3.56 -15.21 -4.36
N TYR A 99 -4.14 -14.05 -4.12
CA TYR A 99 -4.85 -13.73 -2.88
C TYR A 99 -6.35 -13.91 -3.10
N HIS A 100 -6.91 -15.00 -2.59
CA HIS A 100 -8.36 -15.24 -2.68
C HIS A 100 -9.15 -14.32 -1.76
N THR A 101 -8.60 -14.08 -0.57
CA THR A 101 -9.18 -13.15 0.40
C THR A 101 -8.08 -12.29 0.96
N LEU A 102 -8.29 -10.99 0.99
CA LEU A 102 -7.37 -10.02 1.57
C LEU A 102 -8.17 -8.91 2.24
N GLN A 103 -7.79 -8.55 3.45
CA GLN A 103 -8.30 -7.37 4.13
C GLN A 103 -7.13 -6.51 4.59
N VAL A 104 -7.08 -5.28 4.10
CA VAL A 104 -6.07 -4.28 4.46
C VAL A 104 -6.72 -3.22 5.32
N LEU A 105 -6.18 -3.00 6.50
CA LEU A 105 -6.58 -1.93 7.41
C LEU A 105 -5.45 -0.90 7.50
N ILE A 106 -5.79 0.35 7.35
CA ILE A 106 -4.84 1.46 7.27
C ILE A 106 -4.97 2.33 8.50
N PHE A 107 -3.84 2.57 9.16
CA PHE A 107 -3.72 3.32 10.41
C PHE A 107 -2.77 4.51 10.25
N SER A 108 -3.03 5.60 10.96
CA SER A 108 -2.11 6.73 11.06
C SER A 108 -1.18 6.63 12.27
N ASP A 109 -1.54 5.85 13.27
CA ASP A 109 -0.72 5.56 14.44
C ASP A 109 -0.07 4.17 14.27
N PRO A 110 1.27 4.07 14.29
CA PRO A 110 1.98 2.80 14.12
C PRO A 110 1.64 1.77 15.22
N ALA A 111 1.21 2.20 16.40
CA ALA A 111 0.83 1.28 17.48
C ALA A 111 -0.35 0.36 17.10
N TRP A 112 -1.26 0.82 16.25
CA TRP A 112 -2.37 0.00 15.74
C TRP A 112 -1.96 -0.95 14.61
N ALA A 113 -0.84 -0.68 13.95
CA ALA A 113 -0.30 -1.53 12.91
C ALA A 113 0.78 -2.53 13.43
N ASP A 114 0.98 -2.57 14.74
CA ASP A 114 1.96 -3.44 15.39
C ASP A 114 1.53 -4.91 15.38
N PRO A 115 2.46 -5.89 15.26
CA PRO A 115 2.16 -7.32 15.23
C PRO A 115 1.39 -7.82 16.47
N ASP A 116 1.76 -7.38 17.65
CA ASP A 116 1.08 -7.83 18.90
C ASP A 116 -0.35 -7.31 18.97
N THR A 117 -0.55 -6.07 18.51
CA THR A 117 -1.87 -5.43 18.43
C THR A 117 -2.77 -6.15 17.43
N LEU A 118 -2.24 -6.48 16.25
CA LEU A 118 -2.98 -7.21 15.21
C LEU A 118 -3.32 -8.63 15.69
N HIS A 119 -2.37 -9.34 16.27
CA HIS A 119 -2.57 -10.67 16.84
C HIS A 119 -3.68 -10.66 17.90
N ARG A 120 -3.64 -9.70 18.83
CA ARG A 120 -4.69 -9.53 19.84
C ARG A 120 -6.06 -9.31 19.22
N TYR A 121 -6.16 -8.53 18.13
CA TYR A 121 -7.42 -8.30 17.41
C TYR A 121 -7.95 -9.60 16.81
N VAL A 122 -7.13 -10.38 16.11
CA VAL A 122 -7.51 -11.65 15.48
C VAL A 122 -7.94 -12.70 16.51
N VAL A 123 -7.22 -12.82 17.62
CA VAL A 123 -7.58 -13.77 18.69
C VAL A 123 -8.90 -13.40 19.36
N ASN A 124 -9.13 -12.11 19.59
CA ASN A 124 -10.37 -11.63 20.20
C ASN A 124 -11.59 -11.75 19.25
N GLU A 125 -11.38 -11.69 17.94
CA GLU A 125 -12.44 -11.96 16.95
C GLU A 125 -12.96 -13.39 17.06
N SER A 126 -12.08 -14.34 17.39
CA SER A 126 -12.43 -15.76 17.56
C SER A 126 -13.17 -16.06 18.88
N LYS A 127 -13.13 -15.16 19.85
CA LYS A 127 -13.75 -15.30 21.17
C LYS A 127 -14.54 -14.03 21.52
N PRO A 128 -15.77 -13.88 21.04
CA PRO A 128 -16.58 -12.71 21.38
C PRO A 128 -16.92 -12.75 22.87
N SER A 129 -16.10 -12.09 23.68
CA SER A 129 -16.37 -11.82 25.08
C SER A 129 -16.82 -10.38 25.26
N SER A 130 -17.50 -10.09 26.38
CA SER A 130 -18.08 -8.79 26.73
C SER A 130 -17.07 -7.63 26.85
N GLU A 131 -15.78 -7.88 26.70
CA GLU A 131 -14.70 -6.86 26.69
C GLU A 131 -14.41 -6.35 25.29
N ASP A 132 -15.41 -5.82 24.66
CA ASP A 132 -15.37 -5.37 23.26
C ASP A 132 -14.71 -3.96 23.12
N THR A 133 -14.12 -3.42 24.19
CA THR A 133 -13.53 -2.07 24.19
C THR A 133 -12.33 -1.99 23.27
N PHE A 134 -11.38 -2.93 23.39
CA PHE A 134 -10.20 -2.96 22.52
C PHE A 134 -10.56 -3.11 21.05
N ARG A 135 -11.49 -3.99 20.74
CA ARG A 135 -11.97 -4.17 19.37
C ARG A 135 -12.59 -2.90 18.81
N LYS A 136 -13.41 -2.21 19.60
CA LYS A 136 -14.02 -0.93 19.22
C LYS A 136 -12.97 0.15 18.99
N GLU A 137 -11.98 0.21 19.87
CA GLU A 137 -10.85 1.16 19.73
C GLU A 137 -10.03 0.86 18.48
N PHE A 138 -9.70 -0.42 18.23
CA PHE A 138 -8.98 -0.85 17.04
C PHE A 138 -9.76 -0.50 15.76
N GLU A 139 -11.03 -0.87 15.68
CA GLU A 139 -11.90 -0.57 14.53
C GLU A 139 -12.11 0.94 14.33
N ALA A 140 -12.18 1.72 15.42
CA ALA A 140 -12.30 3.17 15.37
C ALA A 140 -10.99 3.85 14.94
N ALA A 141 -9.83 3.25 15.23
CA ALA A 141 -8.52 3.74 14.81
C ALA A 141 -8.24 3.53 13.31
N VAL A 142 -9.00 2.67 12.64
CA VAL A 142 -8.90 2.47 11.19
C VAL A 142 -9.24 3.77 10.48
N ARG A 143 -8.30 4.26 9.68
CA ARG A 143 -8.48 5.47 8.88
C ARG A 143 -9.06 5.17 7.49
N ALA A 144 -8.75 3.99 6.97
CA ALA A 144 -9.20 3.55 5.66
C ALA A 144 -8.97 2.04 5.52
N GLY A 145 -9.49 1.43 4.47
CA GLY A 145 -9.21 0.03 4.20
C GLY A 145 -9.59 -0.42 2.81
N TYR A 146 -9.14 -1.63 2.53
CA TYR A 146 -9.42 -2.36 1.31
C TYR A 146 -9.75 -3.80 1.67
N ARG A 147 -10.73 -4.38 1.01
CA ARG A 147 -11.07 -5.79 1.12
C ARG A 147 -11.33 -6.37 -0.26
N ALA A 148 -10.78 -7.53 -0.51
CA ALA A 148 -11.09 -8.37 -1.65
C ALA A 148 -11.48 -9.76 -1.16
N ASP A 149 -12.47 -10.38 -1.78
CA ASP A 149 -12.89 -11.75 -1.53
C ASP A 149 -13.30 -12.41 -2.86
N GLU A 150 -13.91 -13.59 -2.80
CA GLU A 150 -14.35 -14.34 -3.99
C GLU A 150 -15.45 -13.61 -4.77
N THR A 151 -16.21 -12.74 -4.14
CA THR A 151 -17.37 -12.06 -4.73
C THR A 151 -17.05 -10.71 -5.33
N GLY A 152 -15.98 -10.05 -4.84
CA GLY A 152 -15.63 -8.70 -5.30
C GLY A 152 -14.58 -8.04 -4.46
N GLN A 153 -14.49 -6.74 -4.65
CA GLN A 153 -13.60 -5.90 -3.88
C GLN A 153 -14.26 -4.59 -3.46
N VAL A 154 -13.83 -4.08 -2.32
CA VAL A 154 -14.31 -2.81 -1.79
C VAL A 154 -13.15 -2.00 -1.20
N GLY A 155 -13.20 -0.69 -1.38
CA GLY A 155 -12.29 0.28 -0.78
C GLY A 155 -13.05 1.38 -0.07
N TRP A 156 -12.58 1.81 1.11
CA TRP A 156 -13.27 2.84 1.91
C TRP A 156 -12.28 3.74 2.65
N ILE A 157 -12.76 4.91 3.02
CA ILE A 157 -12.11 5.83 3.94
C ILE A 157 -13.01 6.00 5.17
N GLY A 158 -12.42 6.04 6.36
CA GLY A 158 -13.11 6.14 7.64
C GLY A 158 -13.00 4.85 8.47
N PRO A 159 -13.52 4.88 9.70
CA PRO A 159 -13.42 3.78 10.65
C PRO A 159 -14.20 2.54 10.17
N TRP A 160 -13.66 1.37 10.52
CA TRP A 160 -14.30 0.09 10.21
C TRP A 160 -15.39 -0.22 11.22
N ASN A 161 -16.57 0.40 11.09
CA ASN A 161 -17.70 0.01 11.92
C ASN A 161 -19.02 0.03 11.16
N ARG A 162 -19.50 -1.14 10.80
CA ARG A 162 -20.79 -1.33 10.12
C ARG A 162 -22.02 -0.98 10.97
N LYS A 163 -21.92 -0.93 12.29
CA LYS A 163 -23.11 -0.94 13.18
C LYS A 163 -23.33 0.30 14.01
N GLN A 164 -22.40 1.25 14.11
CA GLN A 164 -22.47 2.31 15.12
C GLN A 164 -22.20 3.72 14.63
N SER A 165 -22.52 4.08 13.42
CA SER A 165 -22.56 5.51 13.09
C SER A 165 -23.86 6.16 13.57
N LYS A 166 -24.08 6.23 14.90
CA LYS A 166 -24.96 7.23 15.50
C LYS A 166 -24.31 8.60 15.60
N ASP A 167 -22.98 8.63 15.54
CA ASP A 167 -22.22 9.89 15.53
C ASP A 167 -21.92 10.25 14.07
N ARG A 168 -22.58 11.27 13.57
CA ARG A 168 -22.51 11.76 12.18
C ARG A 168 -21.15 12.32 11.76
N THR A 169 -20.15 12.33 12.63
CA THR A 169 -18.85 12.96 12.41
C THR A 169 -17.79 12.05 11.79
N LEU A 170 -17.95 10.72 11.86
CA LEU A 170 -17.02 9.76 11.27
C LEU A 170 -17.80 8.73 10.43
N THR A 171 -18.23 9.13 9.27
CA THR A 171 -18.95 8.26 8.33
C THR A 171 -17.95 7.56 7.42
N MET A 172 -18.00 6.23 7.36
CA MET A 172 -17.27 5.45 6.37
C MET A 172 -17.74 5.85 4.96
N GLN A 173 -16.79 6.29 4.12
CA GLN A 173 -17.04 6.67 2.73
C GLN A 173 -16.50 5.59 1.81
N TRP A 174 -17.34 5.06 0.95
CA TRP A 174 -16.91 4.12 -0.09
C TRP A 174 -16.13 4.86 -1.18
N VAL A 175 -14.94 4.36 -1.48
CA VAL A 175 -14.12 4.82 -2.62
C VAL A 175 -14.55 4.08 -3.87
N PHE A 176 -14.77 2.77 -3.74
CA PHE A 176 -15.36 1.90 -4.76
C PHE A 176 -15.96 0.65 -4.11
N GLN A 177 -16.86 0.02 -4.84
CA GLN A 177 -17.40 -1.29 -4.56
C GLN A 177 -17.65 -1.98 -5.89
N GLU A 178 -16.95 -3.07 -6.13
CA GLU A 178 -16.93 -3.78 -7.41
C GLU A 178 -17.15 -5.27 -7.16
N THR A 179 -17.96 -5.89 -8.00
CA THR A 179 -18.13 -7.34 -8.06
C THR A 179 -17.27 -7.90 -9.18
N TRP A 180 -16.74 -9.10 -9.01
CA TRP A 180 -16.02 -9.74 -10.09
C TRP A 180 -17.02 -10.18 -11.16
N ASP A 181 -16.93 -9.60 -12.37
CA ASP A 181 -17.70 -10.06 -13.52
C ASP A 181 -17.22 -11.47 -13.90
N GLY A 182 -18.04 -12.45 -13.58
CA GLY A 182 -18.00 -13.86 -13.88
C GLY A 182 -16.74 -14.46 -14.52
N ALA A 183 -15.99 -15.15 -13.74
CA ALA A 183 -14.84 -15.99 -13.94
C ALA A 183 -13.58 -15.43 -13.32
N VAL A 184 -13.25 -16.00 -12.16
CA VAL A 184 -11.90 -15.92 -11.62
C VAL A 184 -10.94 -16.52 -12.67
N PRO A 185 -10.03 -15.73 -13.26
CA PRO A 185 -9.09 -16.26 -14.24
C PRO A 185 -8.11 -17.25 -13.59
#